data_ca4b65605c572a3935e4936e81489303
#
_entry.id   ca4b65605c572a3935e4936e81489303
#
_cell.length_a   1.000
_cell.length_b   1.000
_cell.length_c   1.000
_cell.angle_alpha   90.00
_cell.angle_beta   90.00
_cell.angle_gamma   90.00
#
_symmetry.space_group_name_H-M   'P 1'
#
loop_
_entity.id
_entity.type
_entity.pdbx_description
1 polymer ?
#
loop_
_entity_poly.entity_id
_entity_poly.type
_entity_poly.pdbx_seq_one_letter_code
_entity_poly.pdbx_strand_id
1 'polypeptide(L)'
;PSTIPADSQPTESLHSESSDGDESEALDENSPRLTFEEARVLGCLMEKARTTPDAYPLSLNSLTNACNQKTSRLPVTDLDDDDVMEAVEGLREKRLVHRVDQAGARTVKFQHRAEDSLELQKDEAALICVLLLRGPQTPGELRTRTERLYGFGSPTEVEEVLQDLMGRTEPLVQVIPAGHGRKEARYQ
;
A
#
# COMPACT_ATOMS: atom_id res chain seq x y z
N PRO A 1 63.47 51.08 29.15
CA PRO A 1 62.23 51.74 28.76
C PRO A 1 61.46 51.03 27.74
N SER A 2 60.16 51.02 27.95
CA SER A 2 59.10 50.90 26.98
C SER A 2 58.79 49.51 26.41
N THR A 3 57.88 48.80 26.95
CA THR A 3 56.39 48.86 26.77
C THR A 3 55.90 48.29 25.49
N ILE A 4 55.14 47.26 25.62
CA ILE A 4 54.15 46.83 24.66
C ILE A 4 52.95 46.27 25.33
N PRO A 5 51.74 46.36 24.85
CA PRO A 5 50.73 45.37 25.17
C PRO A 5 50.36 44.49 23.95
N ALA A 6 50.13 43.25 24.24
CA ALA A 6 49.57 42.28 23.36
C ALA A 6 48.06 42.48 23.24
N ASP A 7 47.60 42.43 22.01
CA ASP A 7 46.18 42.41 21.71
C ASP A 7 45.75 40.99 21.40
N SER A 8 44.80 40.51 22.19
CA SER A 8 44.25 39.16 22.08
C SER A 8 42.91 39.23 21.31
N GLN A 9 42.90 38.69 20.13
CA GLN A 9 41.64 38.51 19.42
C GLN A 9 40.97 37.18 19.77
N PRO A 10 39.65 37.12 19.95
CA PRO A 10 38.94 35.90 20.19
C PRO A 10 38.64 35.18 18.85
N THR A 11 38.90 33.89 18.86
CA THR A 11 38.53 32.97 17.78
C THR A 11 37.02 32.74 17.78
N GLU A 12 36.37 33.22 16.75
CA GLU A 12 34.97 32.85 16.44
C GLU A 12 34.91 31.38 16.02
N SER A 13 34.22 30.60 16.82
CA SER A 13 33.79 29.24 16.48
C SER A 13 32.66 29.31 15.47
N LEU A 14 32.95 28.98 14.23
CA LEU A 14 31.90 28.71 13.23
C LEU A 14 31.20 27.41 13.57
N HIS A 15 30.02 27.52 14.14
CA HIS A 15 29.07 26.41 14.15
C HIS A 15 28.56 26.23 12.73
N SER A 16 28.99 25.17 12.09
CA SER A 16 28.34 24.62 10.89
C SER A 16 27.05 23.93 11.33
N GLU A 17 25.95 24.62 11.20
CA GLU A 17 24.63 23.99 11.20
C GLU A 17 24.52 23.15 9.94
N SER A 18 24.66 21.85 10.10
CA SER A 18 24.21 20.88 9.10
C SER A 18 22.69 20.88 9.10
N SER A 19 22.11 21.57 8.15
CA SER A 19 20.72 21.39 7.80
C SER A 19 20.56 20.01 7.18
N ASP A 20 20.14 19.04 7.99
CA ASP A 20 19.54 17.82 7.48
C ASP A 20 18.29 18.22 6.70
N GLY A 21 18.47 18.33 5.40
CA GLY A 21 17.36 18.49 4.47
C GLY A 21 16.52 17.23 4.52
N ASP A 22 15.33 17.36 5.11
CA ASP A 22 14.23 16.44 4.89
C ASP A 22 13.84 16.57 3.41
N GLU A 23 14.51 15.79 2.55
CA GLU A 23 14.04 15.52 1.20
C GLU A 23 12.86 14.55 1.31
N SER A 24 11.74 15.03 1.81
CA SER A 24 10.46 14.42 1.51
C SER A 24 10.23 14.63 0.01
N GLU A 25 10.59 13.63 -0.79
CA GLU A 25 10.25 13.59 -2.21
C GLU A 25 8.78 13.97 -2.35
N ALA A 26 8.54 15.08 -3.02
CA ALA A 26 7.22 15.56 -3.39
C ALA A 26 6.63 14.52 -4.35
N LEU A 27 5.95 13.56 -3.77
CA LEU A 27 5.14 12.60 -4.51
C LEU A 27 4.02 13.38 -5.19
N ASP A 28 3.85 13.17 -6.48
CA ASP A 28 2.88 13.81 -7.35
C ASP A 28 1.48 13.83 -6.67
N GLU A 29 0.96 15.03 -6.36
CA GLU A 29 -0.32 15.21 -5.65
C GLU A 29 -1.54 14.75 -6.48
N ASN A 30 -1.34 14.34 -7.72
CA ASN A 30 -2.40 13.98 -8.65
C ASN A 30 -2.62 12.47 -8.77
N SER A 31 -1.86 11.63 -8.10
CA SER A 31 -2.12 10.19 -8.05
C SER A 31 -3.20 9.88 -7.00
N PRO A 32 -4.23 9.10 -7.30
CA PRO A 32 -5.29 8.80 -6.33
C PRO A 32 -4.74 7.90 -5.21
N ARG A 33 -4.15 8.54 -4.21
CA ARG A 33 -3.66 7.83 -3.04
C ARG A 33 -4.82 7.23 -2.28
N LEU A 34 -4.67 5.97 -1.91
CA LEU A 34 -5.60 5.31 -1.01
C LEU A 34 -5.26 5.67 0.43
N THR A 35 -6.28 5.91 1.25
CA THR A 35 -6.11 5.89 2.70
C THR A 35 -5.80 4.46 3.15
N PHE A 36 -5.39 4.30 4.40
CA PHE A 36 -5.14 2.97 4.96
C PHE A 36 -6.40 2.10 4.95
N GLU A 37 -7.56 2.68 5.29
CA GLU A 37 -8.86 2.02 5.29
C GLU A 37 -9.30 1.65 3.88
N GLU A 38 -9.14 2.54 2.92
CA GLU A 38 -9.40 2.27 1.50
C GLU A 38 -8.53 1.11 0.98
N ALA A 39 -7.23 1.13 1.28
CA ALA A 39 -6.32 0.05 0.90
C ALA A 39 -6.75 -1.30 1.53
N ARG A 40 -7.13 -1.29 2.81
CA ARG A 40 -7.64 -2.46 3.52
C ARG A 40 -8.91 -3.01 2.89
N VAL A 41 -9.89 -2.16 2.62
CA VAL A 41 -11.18 -2.51 2.01
C VAL A 41 -10.97 -3.06 0.60
N LEU A 42 -10.20 -2.38 -0.23
CA LEU A 42 -9.92 -2.82 -1.60
C LEU A 42 -9.20 -4.17 -1.61
N GLY A 43 -8.15 -4.31 -0.82
CA GLY A 43 -7.41 -5.57 -0.69
C GLY A 43 -8.30 -6.74 -0.22
N CYS A 44 -9.24 -6.49 0.71
CA CYS A 44 -10.20 -7.50 1.15
C CYS A 44 -11.15 -7.91 0.04
N LEU A 45 -11.68 -6.97 -0.73
CA LEU A 45 -12.55 -7.27 -1.87
C LEU A 45 -11.81 -8.07 -2.95
N MET A 46 -10.58 -7.69 -3.28
CA MET A 46 -9.74 -8.41 -4.25
C MET A 46 -9.42 -9.85 -3.76
N GLU A 47 -9.04 -9.99 -2.49
CA GLU A 47 -8.77 -11.32 -1.90
C GLU A 47 -10.00 -12.22 -1.95
N LYS A 48 -11.16 -11.72 -1.49
CA LYS A 48 -12.39 -12.52 -1.40
C LYS A 48 -12.98 -12.87 -2.75
N ALA A 49 -12.82 -12.02 -3.75
CA ALA A 49 -13.21 -12.35 -5.13
C ALA A 49 -12.48 -13.61 -5.65
N ARG A 50 -11.23 -13.83 -5.23
CA ARG A 50 -10.42 -14.97 -5.66
C ARG A 50 -10.55 -16.18 -4.74
N THR A 51 -10.58 -15.96 -3.41
CA THR A 51 -10.50 -17.06 -2.43
C THR A 51 -11.85 -17.61 -2.00
N THR A 52 -12.92 -16.83 -2.10
CA THR A 52 -14.29 -17.22 -1.72
C THR A 52 -15.32 -16.68 -2.72
N PRO A 53 -15.24 -17.05 -4.01
CA PRO A 53 -16.08 -16.48 -5.07
C PRO A 53 -17.58 -16.73 -4.83
N ASP A 54 -17.95 -17.86 -4.21
CA ASP A 54 -19.36 -18.18 -3.93
C ASP A 54 -20.01 -17.23 -2.90
N ALA A 55 -19.19 -16.60 -2.04
CA ALA A 55 -19.63 -15.61 -1.05
C ALA A 55 -19.48 -14.16 -1.54
N TYR A 56 -19.01 -13.96 -2.76
CA TYR A 56 -18.74 -12.66 -3.36
C TYR A 56 -19.86 -12.28 -4.35
N PRO A 57 -20.28 -11.01 -4.47
CA PRO A 57 -19.86 -9.79 -3.77
C PRO A 57 -20.21 -9.75 -2.27
N LEU A 58 -19.49 -8.90 -1.48
CA LEU A 58 -19.64 -8.84 -0.03
C LEU A 58 -20.69 -7.83 0.42
N SER A 59 -21.48 -8.19 1.45
CA SER A 59 -22.25 -7.20 2.23
C SER A 59 -21.32 -6.36 3.12
N LEU A 60 -21.80 -5.22 3.65
CA LEU A 60 -21.02 -4.40 4.57
C LEU A 60 -20.50 -5.21 5.75
N ASN A 61 -21.36 -5.92 6.46
CA ASN A 61 -20.96 -6.77 7.59
C ASN A 61 -19.90 -7.81 7.22
N SER A 62 -20.04 -8.48 6.05
CA SER A 62 -19.04 -9.43 5.58
C SER A 62 -17.71 -8.77 5.25
N LEU A 63 -17.75 -7.53 4.73
CA LEU A 63 -16.57 -6.75 4.39
C LEU A 63 -15.84 -6.26 5.66
N THR A 64 -16.59 -5.73 6.66
CA THR A 64 -16.05 -5.35 7.97
C THR A 64 -15.35 -6.53 8.64
N ASN A 65 -15.99 -7.70 8.66
CA ASN A 65 -15.38 -8.92 9.18
C ASN A 65 -14.11 -9.32 8.39
N ALA A 66 -14.10 -9.14 7.07
CA ALA A 66 -12.92 -9.41 6.25
C ALA A 66 -11.77 -8.43 6.51
N CYS A 67 -12.07 -7.16 6.78
CA CYS A 67 -11.07 -6.14 7.14
C CYS A 67 -10.39 -6.47 8.48
N ASN A 68 -11.15 -6.90 9.47
CA ASN A 68 -10.70 -7.19 10.84
C ASN A 68 -10.19 -8.63 11.04
N GLN A 69 -10.05 -9.39 9.97
CA GLN A 69 -9.55 -10.76 10.03
C GLN A 69 -8.15 -10.79 10.68
N LYS A 70 -7.93 -11.72 11.64
CA LYS A 70 -6.68 -11.82 12.40
C LYS A 70 -5.50 -12.39 11.60
N THR A 71 -5.77 -13.02 10.47
CA THR A 71 -4.76 -13.59 9.58
C THR A 71 -4.71 -12.85 8.26
N SER A 72 -3.54 -12.86 7.63
CA SER A 72 -3.33 -12.23 6.31
C SER A 72 -3.60 -10.71 6.28
N ARG A 73 -3.51 -10.05 7.42
CA ARG A 73 -3.64 -8.60 7.61
C ARG A 73 -2.48 -8.07 8.44
N LEU A 74 -1.92 -6.93 8.03
CA LEU A 74 -0.88 -6.25 8.80
C LEU A 74 -1.05 -4.73 8.62
N PRO A 75 -1.31 -4.00 9.71
CA PRO A 75 -1.67 -4.50 11.04
C PRO A 75 -3.04 -5.18 11.06
N VAL A 76 -3.35 -5.89 12.13
CA VAL A 76 -4.73 -6.31 12.43
C VAL A 76 -5.50 -5.08 12.88
N THR A 77 -6.74 -4.91 12.40
CA THR A 77 -7.60 -3.76 12.67
C THR A 77 -8.85 -4.16 13.44
N ASP A 78 -9.55 -3.15 13.94
CA ASP A 78 -10.86 -3.25 14.57
C ASP A 78 -11.76 -2.12 14.05
N LEU A 79 -11.90 -2.07 12.70
CA LEU A 79 -12.74 -1.09 12.01
C LEU A 79 -14.21 -1.39 12.27
N ASP A 80 -15.00 -0.37 12.43
CA ASP A 80 -16.45 -0.52 12.49
C ASP A 80 -17.10 -0.40 11.09
N ASP A 81 -18.41 -0.54 11.02
CA ASP A 81 -19.16 -0.48 9.77
C ASP A 81 -19.13 0.93 9.15
N ASP A 82 -19.02 1.98 9.95
CA ASP A 82 -18.95 3.36 9.48
C ASP A 82 -17.59 3.65 8.87
N ASP A 83 -16.48 3.21 9.48
CA ASP A 83 -15.11 3.28 8.92
C ASP A 83 -15.04 2.59 7.55
N VAL A 84 -15.60 1.38 7.47
CA VAL A 84 -15.60 0.59 6.23
C VAL A 84 -16.48 1.23 5.17
N MET A 85 -17.62 1.81 5.54
CA MET A 85 -18.50 2.48 4.59
C MET A 85 -17.87 3.76 4.04
N GLU A 86 -17.20 4.56 4.87
CA GLU A 86 -16.45 5.74 4.42
C GLU A 86 -15.37 5.36 3.39
N ALA A 87 -14.60 4.32 3.69
CA ALA A 87 -13.60 3.80 2.75
C ALA A 87 -14.21 3.28 1.44
N VAL A 88 -15.37 2.61 1.51
CA VAL A 88 -16.12 2.17 0.31
C VAL A 88 -16.54 3.36 -0.54
N GLU A 89 -17.06 4.43 0.06
CA GLU A 89 -17.47 5.63 -0.69
C GLU A 89 -16.26 6.31 -1.35
N GLY A 90 -15.14 6.48 -0.65
CA GLY A 90 -13.90 6.99 -1.25
C GLY A 90 -13.39 6.14 -2.41
N LEU A 91 -13.46 4.80 -2.30
CA LEU A 91 -13.11 3.88 -3.39
C LEU A 91 -14.09 3.95 -4.57
N ARG A 92 -15.37 4.25 -4.32
CA ARG A 92 -16.38 4.45 -5.38
C ARG A 92 -16.10 5.74 -6.17
N GLU A 93 -15.74 6.82 -5.51
CA GLU A 93 -15.31 8.06 -6.15
C GLU A 93 -14.09 7.83 -7.06
N LYS A 94 -13.14 7.00 -6.60
CA LYS A 94 -11.97 6.56 -7.37
C LYS A 94 -12.28 5.49 -8.43
N ARG A 95 -13.53 5.04 -8.55
CA ARG A 95 -14.01 4.00 -9.50
C ARG A 95 -13.37 2.62 -9.29
N LEU A 96 -12.84 2.35 -8.10
CA LEU A 96 -12.21 1.08 -7.74
C LEU A 96 -13.19 0.07 -7.12
N VAL A 97 -14.35 0.55 -6.65
CA VAL A 97 -15.42 -0.27 -6.07
C VAL A 97 -16.77 0.18 -6.66
N HIS A 98 -17.68 -0.74 -6.80
CA HIS A 98 -19.08 -0.42 -7.12
C HIS A 98 -20.04 -1.22 -6.24
N ARG A 99 -21.23 -0.66 -6.09
CA ARG A 99 -22.36 -1.26 -5.43
C ARG A 99 -23.08 -2.21 -6.38
N VAL A 100 -23.45 -3.36 -5.87
CA VAL A 100 -24.23 -4.37 -6.60
C VAL A 100 -25.59 -4.51 -5.92
N ASP A 101 -26.63 -4.08 -6.62
CA ASP A 101 -28.01 -4.24 -6.19
C ASP A 101 -28.60 -5.46 -6.92
N GLN A 102 -28.93 -6.49 -6.17
CA GLN A 102 -29.62 -7.67 -6.73
C GLN A 102 -31.13 -7.49 -6.55
N ALA A 103 -31.87 -7.67 -7.62
CA ALA A 103 -33.33 -7.60 -7.59
C ALA A 103 -33.90 -8.58 -6.53
N GLY A 104 -34.68 -8.06 -5.57
CA GLY A 104 -35.25 -8.82 -4.47
C GLY A 104 -34.32 -9.03 -3.26
N ALA A 105 -33.06 -8.62 -3.32
CA ALA A 105 -32.14 -8.66 -2.17
C ALA A 105 -32.36 -7.46 -1.25
N ARG A 106 -32.43 -7.71 0.07
CA ARG A 106 -32.56 -6.65 1.08
C ARG A 106 -31.23 -6.00 1.46
N THR A 107 -30.12 -6.58 1.01
CA THR A 107 -28.77 -6.18 1.44
C THR A 107 -27.95 -5.76 0.23
N VAL A 108 -27.42 -4.55 0.30
CA VAL A 108 -26.44 -4.03 -0.66
C VAL A 108 -25.16 -4.82 -0.55
N LYS A 109 -24.52 -5.08 -1.67
CA LYS A 109 -23.22 -5.73 -1.76
C LYS A 109 -22.22 -4.87 -2.51
N PHE A 110 -20.94 -5.12 -2.30
CA PHE A 110 -19.83 -4.37 -2.86
C PHE A 110 -18.89 -5.30 -3.63
N GLN A 111 -18.41 -4.81 -4.75
CA GLN A 111 -17.47 -5.50 -5.64
C GLN A 111 -16.38 -4.55 -6.09
N HIS A 112 -15.12 -5.02 -6.13
CA HIS A 112 -14.02 -4.23 -6.68
C HIS A 112 -14.04 -4.20 -8.21
N ARG A 113 -13.37 -3.18 -8.76
CA ARG A 113 -13.10 -3.01 -10.18
C ARG A 113 -11.61 -2.77 -10.45
N ALA A 114 -10.75 -3.08 -9.49
CA ALA A 114 -9.33 -2.74 -9.57
C ALA A 114 -8.67 -3.35 -10.81
N GLU A 115 -8.99 -4.59 -11.17
CA GLU A 115 -8.42 -5.25 -12.36
C GLU A 115 -8.76 -4.50 -13.64
N ASP A 116 -10.03 -4.07 -13.80
CA ASP A 116 -10.47 -3.31 -14.97
C ASP A 116 -9.96 -1.86 -14.93
N SER A 117 -10.11 -1.19 -13.77
CA SER A 117 -9.82 0.25 -13.66
C SER A 117 -8.33 0.56 -13.68
N LEU A 118 -7.49 -0.36 -13.24
CA LEU A 118 -6.03 -0.24 -13.23
C LEU A 118 -5.36 -1.11 -14.31
N GLU A 119 -6.16 -1.77 -15.18
CA GLU A 119 -5.67 -2.64 -16.25
C GLU A 119 -4.67 -3.70 -15.75
N LEU A 120 -5.02 -4.36 -14.62
CA LEU A 120 -4.15 -5.35 -13.98
C LEU A 120 -4.31 -6.74 -14.59
N GLN A 121 -3.19 -7.38 -14.86
CA GLN A 121 -3.15 -8.82 -15.12
C GLN A 121 -3.32 -9.60 -13.80
N LYS A 122 -3.54 -10.91 -13.88
CA LYS A 122 -3.84 -11.74 -12.69
C LYS A 122 -2.70 -11.81 -11.68
N ASP A 123 -1.48 -11.88 -12.14
CA ASP A 123 -0.25 -11.87 -11.35
C ASP A 123 -0.03 -10.51 -10.68
N GLU A 124 -0.18 -9.42 -11.43
CA GLU A 124 -0.12 -8.05 -10.90
C GLU A 124 -1.19 -7.82 -9.81
N ALA A 125 -2.44 -8.22 -10.08
CA ALA A 125 -3.52 -8.10 -9.10
C ALA A 125 -3.25 -8.89 -7.80
N ALA A 126 -2.59 -10.04 -7.89
CA ALA A 126 -2.21 -10.82 -6.73
C ALA A 126 -1.15 -10.10 -5.88
N LEU A 127 -0.15 -9.48 -6.50
CA LEU A 127 0.88 -8.69 -5.79
C LEU A 127 0.26 -7.46 -5.13
N ILE A 128 -0.50 -6.68 -5.87
CA ILE A 128 -1.20 -5.49 -5.35
C ILE A 128 -2.10 -5.87 -4.17
N CYS A 129 -2.89 -6.94 -4.28
CA CYS A 129 -3.75 -7.42 -3.20
C CYS A 129 -2.96 -7.68 -1.90
N VAL A 130 -1.83 -8.36 -1.98
CA VAL A 130 -0.99 -8.67 -0.79
C VAL A 130 -0.36 -7.39 -0.23
N LEU A 131 0.11 -6.48 -1.07
CA LEU A 131 0.67 -5.20 -0.64
C LEU A 131 -0.37 -4.33 0.09
N LEU A 132 -1.60 -4.23 -0.45
CA LEU A 132 -2.71 -3.51 0.18
C LEU A 132 -3.07 -4.09 1.56
N LEU A 133 -2.99 -5.41 1.73
CA LEU A 133 -3.38 -6.08 2.98
C LEU A 133 -2.29 -6.14 4.03
N ARG A 134 -1.00 -6.08 3.61
CA ARG A 134 0.13 -6.34 4.51
C ARG A 134 1.21 -5.26 4.50
N GLY A 135 1.07 -4.24 3.64
CA GLY A 135 2.10 -3.21 3.48
C GLY A 135 3.38 -3.76 2.83
N PRO A 136 4.53 -3.13 3.06
CA PRO A 136 5.77 -3.42 2.34
C PRO A 136 6.27 -4.86 2.51
N GLN A 137 6.56 -5.54 1.40
CA GLN A 137 7.00 -6.94 1.34
C GLN A 137 8.25 -7.12 0.49
N THR A 138 9.06 -8.13 0.82
CA THR A 138 10.13 -8.62 -0.06
C THR A 138 9.56 -9.52 -1.17
N PRO A 139 10.28 -9.73 -2.30
CA PRO A 139 9.83 -10.67 -3.35
C PRO A 139 9.59 -12.09 -2.84
N GLY A 140 10.42 -12.58 -1.92
CA GLY A 140 10.24 -13.89 -1.30
C GLY A 140 8.98 -13.99 -0.42
N GLU A 141 8.66 -12.93 0.34
CA GLU A 141 7.42 -12.83 1.09
C GLU A 141 6.20 -12.77 0.18
N LEU A 142 6.25 -11.98 -0.90
CA LEU A 142 5.19 -11.87 -1.89
C LEU A 142 4.92 -13.22 -2.56
N ARG A 143 5.96 -13.91 -3.04
CA ARG A 143 5.82 -15.24 -3.65
C ARG A 143 5.03 -16.19 -2.75
N THR A 144 5.37 -16.25 -1.48
CA THR A 144 4.71 -17.15 -0.52
C THR A 144 3.28 -16.71 -0.20
N ARG A 145 3.03 -15.40 -0.10
CA ARG A 145 1.75 -14.85 0.36
C ARG A 145 0.71 -14.73 -0.74
N THR A 146 1.13 -14.75 -2.02
CA THR A 146 0.23 -14.75 -3.18
C THR A 146 -0.24 -16.14 -3.60
N GLU A 147 0.31 -17.23 -3.07
CA GLU A 147 0.08 -18.60 -3.54
C GLU A 147 -1.40 -18.97 -3.74
N ARG A 148 -2.30 -18.46 -2.89
CA ARG A 148 -3.75 -18.67 -3.01
C ARG A 148 -4.44 -17.76 -4.03
N LEU A 149 -3.76 -16.72 -4.53
CA LEU A 149 -4.26 -15.75 -5.49
C LEU A 149 -3.67 -16.02 -6.86
N TYR A 150 -2.35 -16.19 -6.91
CA TYR A 150 -1.55 -16.54 -8.08
C TYR A 150 -0.24 -17.19 -7.62
N GLY A 151 0.14 -18.31 -8.24
CA GLY A 151 1.33 -19.09 -7.88
C GLY A 151 2.54 -18.68 -8.71
N PHE A 152 3.45 -17.88 -8.15
CA PHE A 152 4.73 -17.56 -8.76
C PHE A 152 5.75 -18.70 -8.62
N GLY A 153 6.47 -18.99 -9.69
CA GLY A 153 7.49 -20.04 -9.72
C GLY A 153 8.74 -19.68 -8.91
N SER A 154 9.12 -18.39 -8.89
CA SER A 154 10.33 -17.90 -8.23
C SER A 154 10.17 -16.47 -7.70
N PRO A 155 11.04 -16.03 -6.77
CA PRO A 155 11.10 -14.61 -6.39
C PRO A 155 11.49 -13.70 -7.56
N THR A 156 12.29 -14.19 -8.52
CA THR A 156 12.68 -13.43 -9.72
C THR A 156 11.48 -13.10 -10.59
N GLU A 157 10.55 -14.04 -10.78
CA GLU A 157 9.30 -13.79 -11.50
C GLU A 157 8.47 -12.69 -10.80
N VAL A 158 8.43 -12.68 -9.45
CA VAL A 158 7.79 -11.61 -8.68
C VAL A 158 8.48 -10.26 -8.95
N GLU A 159 9.81 -10.23 -8.98
CA GLU A 159 10.58 -9.01 -9.25
C GLU A 159 10.31 -8.47 -10.66
N GLU A 160 10.20 -9.31 -11.67
CA GLU A 160 9.87 -8.92 -13.04
C GLU A 160 8.51 -8.21 -13.09
N VAL A 161 7.48 -8.81 -12.49
CA VAL A 161 6.13 -8.20 -12.45
C VAL A 161 6.12 -6.90 -11.62
N LEU A 162 6.88 -6.82 -10.52
CA LEU A 162 7.02 -5.58 -9.75
C LEU A 162 7.70 -4.47 -10.57
N GLN A 163 8.70 -4.80 -11.40
CA GLN A 163 9.33 -3.84 -12.30
C GLN A 163 8.35 -3.30 -13.35
N ASP A 164 7.48 -4.17 -13.89
CA ASP A 164 6.44 -3.75 -14.83
C ASP A 164 5.45 -2.79 -14.15
N LEU A 165 5.01 -3.08 -12.92
CA LEU A 165 4.14 -2.21 -12.13
C LEU A 165 4.78 -0.85 -11.78
N MET A 166 6.08 -0.82 -11.54
CA MET A 166 6.86 0.41 -11.28
C MET A 166 7.12 1.21 -12.56
N GLY A 167 7.25 0.53 -13.71
CA GLY A 167 7.53 1.14 -15.01
C GLY A 167 6.33 1.76 -15.71
N ARG A 168 5.13 1.68 -15.15
CA ARG A 168 3.91 2.27 -15.71
C ARG A 168 3.99 3.80 -15.72
N THR A 169 3.24 4.45 -16.60
CA THR A 169 3.08 5.92 -16.62
C THR A 169 2.61 6.46 -15.27
N GLU A 170 1.70 5.72 -14.64
CA GLU A 170 1.29 5.93 -13.25
C GLU A 170 1.74 4.69 -12.45
N PRO A 171 2.90 4.76 -11.77
CA PRO A 171 3.42 3.64 -11.01
C PRO A 171 2.47 3.20 -9.89
N LEU A 172 2.19 1.89 -9.82
CA LEU A 172 1.32 1.33 -8.78
C LEU A 172 2.10 0.74 -7.59
N VAL A 173 3.41 0.62 -7.74
CA VAL A 173 4.31 0.07 -6.73
C VAL A 173 5.58 0.91 -6.71
N GLN A 174 6.15 1.07 -5.54
CA GLN A 174 7.48 1.66 -5.35
C GLN A 174 8.39 0.74 -4.56
N VAL A 175 9.70 0.87 -4.78
CA VAL A 175 10.71 0.14 -4.03
C VAL A 175 11.15 0.94 -2.81
N ILE A 176 11.27 0.27 -1.67
CA ILE A 176 11.94 0.77 -0.47
C ILE A 176 13.31 0.09 -0.42
N PRO A 177 14.42 0.82 -0.64
CA PRO A 177 15.75 0.23 -0.63
C PRO A 177 16.09 -0.47 0.68
N ALA A 178 16.98 -1.45 0.62
CA ALA A 178 17.57 -2.06 1.80
C ALA A 178 18.35 -0.99 2.59
N GLY A 179 17.92 -0.72 3.83
CA GLY A 179 18.59 0.22 4.73
C GLY A 179 19.44 -0.49 5.77
N HIS A 180 20.03 0.29 6.69
CA HIS A 180 20.81 -0.26 7.81
C HIS A 180 19.99 -1.31 8.57
N GLY A 181 20.50 -2.55 8.62
CA GLY A 181 19.87 -3.69 9.30
C GLY A 181 18.86 -4.49 8.48
N ARG A 182 18.57 -4.11 7.22
CA ARG A 182 17.75 -4.87 6.28
C ARG A 182 18.59 -5.36 5.12
N LYS A 183 18.51 -6.66 4.79
CA LYS A 183 19.32 -7.28 3.74
C LYS A 183 18.69 -7.16 2.35
N GLU A 184 17.39 -6.95 2.27
CA GLU A 184 16.62 -6.98 1.02
C GLU A 184 15.74 -5.74 0.90
N ALA A 185 15.54 -5.27 -0.35
CA ALA A 185 14.56 -4.25 -0.68
C ALA A 185 13.14 -4.76 -0.44
N ARG A 186 12.23 -3.84 -0.14
CA ARG A 186 10.80 -4.11 -0.02
C ARG A 186 10.05 -3.28 -1.06
N TYR A 187 8.86 -3.75 -1.40
CA TYR A 187 7.96 -3.09 -2.34
C TYR A 187 6.65 -2.76 -1.64
N GLN A 188 6.06 -1.61 -1.96
CA GLN A 188 4.76 -1.15 -1.44
C GLN A 188 3.95 -0.45 -2.51
#